data_f5f5434004d53ab829424221329a55c1
#
_entry.id   f5f5434004d53ab829424221329a55c1
#
_cell.length_a   1.000
_cell.length_b   1.000
_cell.length_c   1.000
_cell.angle_alpha   90.00
_cell.angle_beta   90.00
_cell.angle_gamma   90.00
#
_symmetry.space_group_name_H-M   'P 1'
#
loop_
_entity.id
_entity.type
_entity.pdbx_description
1 polymer ?
#
loop_
_entity_poly.entity_id
_entity_poly.type
_entity_poly.pdbx_seq_one_letter_code
_entity_poly.pdbx_strand_id
1 'polypeptide(L)'
;MEQPEGFVVKGQEKKVYKLKKALYGLKQAAIAWNKQANKSLMKLGFKRCLSDTGIYTLTQNNHTLVVVLYVDDVLFMGNNMLLLKEKKNAFMKMWECRDLGPISEYLHMKIVRDRSSKKLIIDQIDFSKKVVEHFGQQNAKPKTVALSSTEAEYMCLSDDAHLGALNNKTPKNYESARAHLQ
;
A
#
# COMPACT_ATOMS: atom_id res chain seq x y z
N MET A 1 -4.54 24.29 10.78
CA MET A 1 -4.38 24.38 9.32
C MET A 1 -4.77 25.80 8.91
N GLU A 2 -3.98 26.47 8.11
CA GLU A 2 -4.32 27.78 7.54
C GLU A 2 -5.55 27.68 6.64
N GLN A 3 -6.23 28.81 6.43
CA GLN A 3 -7.36 28.85 5.51
C GLN A 3 -6.84 28.67 4.08
N PRO A 4 -7.45 27.77 3.26
CA PRO A 4 -7.02 27.57 1.89
C PRO A 4 -7.20 28.85 1.05
N GLU A 5 -6.35 29.02 0.04
CA GLU A 5 -6.46 30.10 -0.92
C GLU A 5 -7.86 30.10 -1.57
N GLY A 6 -8.47 31.27 -1.68
CA GLY A 6 -9.85 31.43 -2.16
C GLY A 6 -10.95 31.19 -1.11
N PHE A 7 -10.62 30.69 0.08
CA PHE A 7 -11.56 30.44 1.18
C PHE A 7 -11.25 31.25 2.45
N VAL A 8 -10.41 32.26 2.32
CA VAL A 8 -10.07 33.15 3.42
C VAL A 8 -11.28 33.99 3.77
N VAL A 9 -11.74 33.90 5.01
CA VAL A 9 -12.92 34.68 5.46
C VAL A 9 -12.50 36.11 5.77
N LYS A 10 -13.11 37.06 5.08
CA LYS A 10 -12.85 38.52 5.26
C LYS A 10 -13.00 38.93 6.73
N GLY A 11 -12.01 39.60 7.27
CA GLY A 11 -11.94 40.02 8.68
C GLY A 11 -11.53 38.88 9.65
N GLN A 12 -11.19 37.68 9.15
CA GLN A 12 -10.75 36.57 9.94
C GLN A 12 -9.47 35.91 9.36
N GLU A 13 -8.66 36.67 8.66
CA GLU A 13 -7.47 36.20 7.92
C GLU A 13 -6.46 35.49 8.82
N LYS A 14 -6.38 35.89 10.09
CA LYS A 14 -5.48 35.28 11.10
C LYS A 14 -6.03 34.03 11.76
N LYS A 15 -7.29 33.66 11.52
CA LYS A 15 -7.88 32.45 12.09
C LYS A 15 -7.46 31.21 11.29
N VAL A 16 -7.29 30.10 12.00
CA VAL A 16 -6.96 28.80 11.42
C VAL A 16 -8.10 27.82 11.61
N TYR A 17 -8.23 26.86 10.70
CA TYR A 17 -9.20 25.77 10.84
C TYR A 17 -8.69 24.72 11.82
N LYS A 18 -9.52 24.37 12.81
CA LYS A 18 -9.34 23.20 13.63
C LYS A 18 -9.96 22.00 12.92
N LEU A 19 -9.13 21.08 12.47
CA LEU A 19 -9.61 19.89 11.76
C LEU A 19 -10.40 18.98 12.70
N LYS A 20 -11.56 18.51 12.25
CA LYS A 20 -12.37 17.50 12.95
C LYS A 20 -11.95 16.06 12.59
N LYS A 21 -11.39 15.86 11.40
CA LYS A 21 -10.85 14.59 10.90
C LYS A 21 -9.45 14.81 10.36
N ALA A 22 -8.65 13.74 10.32
CA ALA A 22 -7.35 13.78 9.67
C ALA A 22 -7.53 13.94 8.15
N LEU A 23 -6.69 14.78 7.53
CA LEU A 23 -6.63 14.94 6.08
C LEU A 23 -5.41 14.18 5.55
N TYR A 24 -5.57 13.59 4.37
CA TYR A 24 -4.47 12.94 3.66
C TYR A 24 -3.36 13.97 3.37
N GLY A 25 -2.10 13.53 3.45
CA GLY A 25 -0.93 14.42 3.28
C GLY A 25 -0.43 15.10 4.56
N LEU A 26 -1.21 15.10 5.64
CA LEU A 26 -0.72 15.62 6.92
C LEU A 26 0.17 14.59 7.62
N LYS A 27 1.30 15.03 8.17
CA LYS A 27 2.26 14.19 8.91
C LYS A 27 1.61 13.32 10.00
N GLN A 28 0.55 13.81 10.63
CA GLN A 28 -0.15 13.13 11.73
C GLN A 28 -1.30 12.22 11.25
N ALA A 29 -1.72 12.32 9.98
CA ALA A 29 -2.87 11.59 9.45
C ALA A 29 -2.65 10.08 9.47
N ALA A 30 -1.48 9.60 9.07
CA ALA A 30 -1.13 8.18 9.08
C ALA A 30 -1.19 7.58 10.49
N ILE A 31 -0.74 8.32 11.51
CA ILE A 31 -0.80 7.88 12.91
C ILE A 31 -2.26 7.82 13.40
N ALA A 32 -3.06 8.83 13.07
CA ALA A 32 -4.47 8.87 13.45
C ALA A 32 -5.26 7.73 12.79
N TRP A 33 -5.03 7.47 11.50
CA TRP A 33 -5.59 6.35 10.77
C TRP A 33 -5.20 5.01 11.40
N ASN A 34 -3.91 4.74 11.58
CA ASN A 34 -3.44 3.49 12.17
C ASN A 34 -4.04 3.23 13.56
N LYS A 35 -4.10 4.27 14.42
CA LYS A 35 -4.75 4.15 15.74
C LYS A 35 -6.22 3.74 15.63
N GLN A 36 -6.95 4.30 14.69
CA GLN A 36 -8.37 4.03 14.54
C GLN A 36 -8.62 2.66 13.91
N ALA A 37 -7.86 2.28 12.88
CA ALA A 37 -7.91 0.95 12.27
C ALA A 37 -7.56 -0.15 13.30
N ASN A 38 -6.52 0.07 14.10
CA ASN A 38 -6.15 -0.82 15.20
C ASN A 38 -7.31 -1.02 16.19
N LYS A 39 -7.96 0.06 16.63
CA LYS A 39 -9.13 -0.05 17.52
C LYS A 39 -10.24 -0.87 16.90
N SER A 40 -10.52 -0.68 15.62
CA SER A 40 -11.56 -1.41 14.90
C SER A 40 -11.25 -2.90 14.80
N LEU A 41 -10.03 -3.26 14.43
CA LEU A 41 -9.59 -4.66 14.34
C LEU A 41 -9.59 -5.35 15.71
N MET A 42 -9.11 -4.67 16.76
CA MET A 42 -9.16 -5.20 18.12
C MET A 42 -10.61 -5.40 18.61
N LYS A 43 -11.52 -4.49 18.27
CA LYS A 43 -12.97 -4.64 18.59
C LYS A 43 -13.59 -5.86 17.90
N LEU A 44 -13.09 -6.26 16.74
CA LEU A 44 -13.48 -7.47 16.01
C LEU A 44 -12.82 -8.75 16.56
N GLY A 45 -11.98 -8.64 17.59
CA GLY A 45 -11.32 -9.74 18.27
C GLY A 45 -9.92 -10.07 17.73
N PHE A 46 -9.41 -9.31 16.76
CA PHE A 46 -8.05 -9.50 16.27
C PHE A 46 -7.01 -9.05 17.31
N LYS A 47 -5.88 -9.74 17.33
CA LYS A 47 -4.70 -9.37 18.11
C LYS A 47 -3.62 -8.84 17.17
N ARG A 48 -3.00 -7.73 17.52
CA ARG A 48 -1.89 -7.15 16.76
C ARG A 48 -0.63 -7.98 16.94
N CYS A 49 0.09 -8.24 15.86
CA CYS A 49 1.38 -8.91 15.91
C CYS A 49 2.44 -8.00 16.56
N LEU A 50 3.34 -8.59 17.37
CA LEU A 50 4.41 -7.83 18.03
C LEU A 50 5.57 -7.53 17.07
N SER A 51 5.86 -8.47 16.16
CA SER A 51 6.97 -8.33 15.20
C SER A 51 6.65 -7.39 14.05
N ASP A 52 5.37 -7.31 13.65
CA ASP A 52 4.91 -6.42 12.59
C ASP A 52 3.58 -5.77 13.01
N THR A 53 3.60 -4.48 13.17
CA THR A 53 2.45 -3.70 13.63
C THR A 53 1.36 -3.52 12.58
N GLY A 54 1.59 -3.90 11.34
CA GLY A 54 0.61 -3.96 10.25
C GLY A 54 -0.14 -5.31 10.18
N ILE A 55 0.28 -6.31 10.95
CA ILE A 55 -0.30 -7.65 10.92
C ILE A 55 -1.19 -7.87 12.15
N TYR A 56 -2.37 -8.42 11.91
CA TYR A 56 -3.35 -8.78 12.93
C TYR A 56 -3.81 -10.22 12.75
N THR A 57 -3.97 -10.95 13.84
CA THR A 57 -4.39 -12.35 13.82
C THR A 57 -5.61 -12.58 14.71
N LEU A 58 -6.49 -13.47 14.29
CA LEU A 58 -7.62 -13.96 15.08
C LEU A 58 -7.63 -15.47 14.98
N THR A 59 -7.59 -16.17 16.13
CA THR A 59 -7.78 -17.61 16.19
C THR A 59 -9.05 -17.91 16.97
N GLN A 60 -9.98 -18.60 16.34
CA GLN A 60 -11.27 -18.98 16.92
C GLN A 60 -11.71 -20.35 16.41
N ASN A 61 -12.05 -21.29 17.28
CA ASN A 61 -12.51 -22.64 16.92
C ASN A 61 -11.60 -23.34 15.91
N ASN A 62 -10.30 -23.37 16.13
CA ASN A 62 -9.28 -23.92 15.21
C ASN A 62 -9.20 -23.22 13.83
N HIS A 63 -9.87 -22.10 13.66
CA HIS A 63 -9.75 -21.28 12.47
C HIS A 63 -8.86 -20.07 12.74
N THR A 64 -8.00 -19.78 11.79
CA THR A 64 -7.09 -18.62 11.87
C THR A 64 -7.39 -17.67 10.73
N LEU A 65 -7.60 -16.40 11.10
CA LEU A 65 -7.64 -15.28 10.17
C LEU A 65 -6.42 -14.41 10.39
N VAL A 66 -5.91 -13.85 9.30
CA VAL A 66 -4.83 -12.86 9.29
C VAL A 66 -5.33 -11.65 8.53
N VAL A 67 -5.09 -10.47 9.08
CA VAL A 67 -5.34 -9.20 8.42
C VAL A 67 -4.01 -8.46 8.28
N VAL A 68 -3.72 -8.00 7.08
CA VAL A 68 -2.59 -7.13 6.79
C VAL A 68 -3.13 -5.73 6.49
N LEU A 69 -2.65 -4.75 7.23
CA LEU A 69 -2.98 -3.34 7.06
C LEU A 69 -1.75 -2.61 6.51
N TYR A 70 -1.86 -2.08 5.32
CA TYR A 70 -0.80 -1.29 4.71
C TYR A 70 -1.39 0.01 4.15
N VAL A 71 -1.07 1.12 4.79
CA VAL A 71 -1.62 2.45 4.49
C VAL A 71 -3.16 2.38 4.36
N ASP A 72 -3.71 2.42 3.14
CA ASP A 72 -5.14 2.39 2.84
C ASP A 72 -5.64 0.98 2.46
N ASP A 73 -4.73 0.04 2.25
CA ASP A 73 -5.05 -1.32 1.84
C ASP A 73 -5.23 -2.25 3.04
N VAL A 74 -6.32 -3.01 3.04
CA VAL A 74 -6.62 -4.01 4.07
C VAL A 74 -6.85 -5.36 3.41
N LEU A 75 -5.96 -6.31 3.66
CA LEU A 75 -6.04 -7.66 3.13
C LEU A 75 -6.51 -8.63 4.21
N PHE A 76 -7.60 -9.33 3.95
CA PHE A 76 -8.13 -10.39 4.81
C PHE A 76 -7.77 -11.76 4.25
N MET A 77 -7.15 -12.59 5.06
CA MET A 77 -6.78 -13.97 4.73
C MET A 77 -7.25 -14.93 5.83
N GLY A 78 -7.51 -16.18 5.48
CA GLY A 78 -7.87 -17.17 6.48
C GLY A 78 -8.20 -18.54 5.91
N ASN A 79 -8.31 -19.52 6.80
CA ASN A 79 -8.65 -20.89 6.47
C ASN A 79 -10.16 -21.21 6.59
N ASN A 80 -10.98 -20.24 7.03
CA ASN A 80 -12.43 -20.37 7.10
C ASN A 80 -13.11 -19.19 6.38
N MET A 81 -13.80 -19.48 5.27
CA MET A 81 -14.40 -18.47 4.42
C MET A 81 -15.63 -17.80 5.05
N LEU A 82 -16.39 -18.52 5.87
CA LEU A 82 -17.58 -17.93 6.56
C LEU A 82 -17.13 -16.91 7.59
N LEU A 83 -16.20 -17.29 8.47
CA LEU A 83 -15.64 -16.41 9.48
C LEU A 83 -14.93 -15.21 8.84
N LEU A 84 -14.19 -15.44 7.73
CA LEU A 84 -13.53 -14.37 6.98
C LEU A 84 -14.55 -13.34 6.46
N LYS A 85 -15.62 -13.80 5.80
CA LYS A 85 -16.69 -12.93 5.30
C LYS A 85 -17.39 -12.17 6.43
N GLU A 86 -17.67 -12.83 7.55
CA GLU A 86 -18.26 -12.20 8.74
C GLU A 86 -17.39 -11.04 9.22
N LYS A 87 -16.11 -11.29 9.49
CA LYS A 87 -15.19 -10.27 10.02
C LYS A 87 -14.91 -9.16 9.03
N LYS A 88 -14.74 -9.49 7.74
CA LYS A 88 -14.58 -8.49 6.67
C LYS A 88 -15.81 -7.58 6.58
N ASN A 89 -17.00 -8.13 6.54
CA ASN A 89 -18.24 -7.34 6.47
C ASN A 89 -18.44 -6.48 7.72
N ALA A 90 -18.10 -7.00 8.91
CA ALA A 90 -18.14 -6.22 10.14
C ALA A 90 -17.15 -5.04 10.12
N PHE A 91 -15.95 -5.23 9.57
CA PHE A 91 -14.99 -4.16 9.37
C PHE A 91 -15.52 -3.12 8.37
N MET A 92 -16.01 -3.57 7.21
CA MET A 92 -16.57 -2.69 6.18
C MET A 92 -17.76 -1.84 6.67
N LYS A 93 -18.57 -2.35 7.59
CA LYS A 93 -19.66 -1.56 8.23
C LYS A 93 -19.15 -0.44 9.13
N MET A 94 -17.91 -0.52 9.61
CA MET A 94 -17.28 0.54 10.43
C MET A 94 -16.61 1.62 9.57
N TRP A 95 -16.31 1.28 8.31
CA TRP A 95 -15.54 2.08 7.39
C TRP A 95 -16.23 2.15 6.03
N GLU A 96 -16.22 3.32 5.41
CA GLU A 96 -16.65 3.48 4.01
C GLU A 96 -15.56 2.94 3.09
N CYS A 97 -15.45 1.60 2.98
CA CYS A 97 -14.46 0.94 2.15
C CYS A 97 -15.11 0.05 1.09
N ARG A 98 -14.43 -0.08 -0.04
CA ARG A 98 -14.87 -0.91 -1.16
C ARG A 98 -14.27 -2.30 -1.05
N ASP A 99 -15.09 -3.34 -1.26
CA ASP A 99 -14.62 -4.71 -1.43
C ASP A 99 -14.11 -4.91 -2.86
N LEU A 100 -12.82 -5.18 -2.99
CA LEU A 100 -12.17 -5.46 -4.28
C LEU A 100 -12.25 -6.94 -4.68
N GLY A 101 -12.86 -7.78 -3.85
CA GLY A 101 -13.00 -9.21 -4.11
C GLY A 101 -11.73 -10.01 -3.83
N PRO A 102 -11.54 -11.15 -4.56
CA PRO A 102 -10.33 -11.95 -4.46
C PRO A 102 -9.10 -11.16 -4.90
N ILE A 103 -8.01 -11.31 -4.15
CA ILE A 103 -6.76 -10.62 -4.46
C ILE A 103 -6.18 -11.12 -5.78
N SER A 104 -5.85 -10.19 -6.68
CA SER A 104 -5.12 -10.41 -7.93
C SER A 104 -3.86 -9.55 -8.02
N GLU A 105 -3.84 -8.46 -7.25
CA GLU A 105 -2.70 -7.56 -7.16
C GLU A 105 -2.63 -6.98 -5.73
N TYR A 106 -1.42 -6.82 -5.21
CA TYR A 106 -1.16 -6.18 -3.91
C TYR A 106 0.19 -5.48 -3.94
N LEU A 107 0.21 -4.18 -3.67
CA LEU A 107 1.43 -3.35 -3.65
C LEU A 107 2.28 -3.51 -4.94
N HIS A 108 1.63 -3.45 -6.10
CA HIS A 108 2.23 -3.65 -7.43
C HIS A 108 2.81 -5.06 -7.67
N MET A 109 2.52 -6.01 -6.80
CA MET A 109 2.81 -7.42 -7.01
C MET A 109 1.59 -8.11 -7.58
N LYS A 110 1.73 -8.81 -8.71
CA LYS A 110 0.70 -9.66 -9.27
C LYS A 110 0.59 -10.95 -8.48
N ILE A 111 -0.63 -11.35 -8.16
CA ILE A 111 -0.90 -12.54 -7.37
C ILE A 111 -1.80 -13.47 -8.17
N VAL A 112 -1.27 -14.63 -8.53
CA VAL A 112 -2.01 -15.69 -9.22
C VAL A 112 -2.16 -16.86 -8.27
N ARG A 113 -3.40 -17.23 -7.97
CA ARG A 113 -3.71 -18.34 -7.07
C ARG A 113 -4.46 -19.43 -7.80
N ASP A 114 -3.83 -20.60 -7.89
CA ASP A 114 -4.47 -21.85 -8.30
C ASP A 114 -4.80 -22.70 -7.06
N ARG A 115 -6.09 -22.76 -6.75
CA ARG A 115 -6.58 -23.52 -5.58
C ARG A 115 -6.56 -25.03 -5.82
N SER A 116 -6.67 -25.49 -7.08
CA SER A 116 -6.69 -26.89 -7.45
C SER A 116 -5.31 -27.52 -7.26
N SER A 117 -4.27 -26.84 -7.72
CA SER A 117 -2.87 -27.27 -7.56
C SER A 117 -2.21 -26.78 -6.28
N LYS A 118 -2.95 -26.05 -5.42
CA LYS A 118 -2.46 -25.41 -4.18
C LYS A 118 -1.24 -24.51 -4.41
N LYS A 119 -1.18 -23.84 -5.58
CA LYS A 119 -0.08 -22.93 -5.93
C LYS A 119 -0.49 -21.48 -5.72
N LEU A 120 0.44 -20.69 -5.23
CA LEU A 120 0.37 -19.24 -5.16
C LEU A 120 1.63 -18.69 -5.82
N ILE A 121 1.46 -17.86 -6.84
CA ILE A 121 2.55 -17.19 -7.55
C ILE A 121 2.43 -15.71 -7.25
N ILE A 122 3.53 -15.10 -6.85
CA ILE A 122 3.65 -13.65 -6.65
C ILE A 122 4.78 -13.19 -7.55
N ASP A 123 4.52 -12.23 -8.42
CA ASP A 123 5.53 -11.67 -9.32
C ASP A 123 5.36 -10.15 -9.49
N GLN A 124 6.42 -9.52 -10.00
CA GLN A 124 6.46 -8.09 -10.34
C GLN A 124 6.81 -7.86 -11.82
N ILE A 125 6.56 -8.85 -12.67
CA ILE A 125 6.93 -8.80 -14.09
C ILE A 125 6.34 -7.57 -14.78
N ASP A 126 5.05 -7.30 -14.56
CA ASP A 126 4.37 -6.17 -15.19
C ASP A 126 4.89 -4.82 -14.67
N PHE A 127 5.25 -4.73 -13.38
CA PHE A 127 5.89 -3.56 -12.81
C PHE A 127 7.29 -3.36 -13.40
N SER A 128 8.11 -4.41 -13.45
CA SER A 128 9.45 -4.36 -14.02
C SER A 128 9.44 -3.92 -15.49
N LYS A 129 8.49 -4.41 -16.29
CA LYS A 129 8.31 -3.95 -17.69
C LYS A 129 8.02 -2.46 -17.77
N LYS A 130 7.11 -1.95 -16.94
CA LYS A 130 6.78 -0.51 -16.88
C LYS A 130 8.01 0.34 -16.50
N VAL A 131 8.82 -0.14 -15.56
CA VAL A 131 10.07 0.55 -15.18
C VAL A 131 11.04 0.58 -16.37
N VAL A 132 11.28 -0.56 -17.02
CA VAL A 132 12.14 -0.65 -18.20
C VAL A 132 11.66 0.25 -19.35
N GLU A 133 10.35 0.28 -19.58
CA GLU A 133 9.72 1.17 -20.57
C GLU A 133 9.90 2.65 -20.21
N HIS A 134 9.69 3.00 -18.94
CA HIS A 134 9.80 4.38 -18.46
C HIS A 134 11.22 4.93 -18.66
N PHE A 135 12.24 4.10 -18.48
CA PHE A 135 13.64 4.47 -18.69
C PHE A 135 14.14 4.23 -20.13
N GLY A 136 13.28 3.78 -21.04
CA GLY A 136 13.67 3.54 -22.43
C GLY A 136 14.69 2.42 -22.61
N GLN A 137 14.74 1.45 -21.67
CA GLN A 137 15.75 0.40 -21.61
C GLN A 137 15.29 -0.94 -22.20
N GLN A 138 14.22 -0.97 -23.00
CA GLN A 138 13.63 -2.21 -23.53
C GLN A 138 14.63 -3.02 -24.38
N ASN A 139 15.58 -2.35 -25.01
CA ASN A 139 16.60 -2.94 -25.88
C ASN A 139 17.99 -2.93 -25.24
N ALA A 140 18.10 -2.59 -23.96
CA ALA A 140 19.38 -2.58 -23.27
C ALA A 140 19.93 -4.00 -23.18
N LYS A 141 21.14 -4.19 -23.73
CA LYS A 141 21.87 -5.44 -23.55
C LYS A 141 22.78 -5.26 -22.34
N PRO A 142 22.80 -6.21 -21.39
CA PRO A 142 23.74 -6.16 -20.29
C PRO A 142 25.16 -6.12 -20.83
N LYS A 143 25.97 -5.15 -20.41
CA LYS A 143 27.37 -5.02 -20.79
C LYS A 143 28.21 -6.16 -20.25
N THR A 144 27.80 -6.75 -19.17
CA THR A 144 28.40 -7.89 -18.48
C THR A 144 27.34 -8.78 -17.90
N VAL A 145 27.66 -10.07 -17.76
CA VAL A 145 26.76 -11.03 -17.07
C VAL A 145 27.11 -11.00 -15.60
N ALA A 146 26.16 -10.57 -14.77
CA ALA A 146 26.33 -10.63 -13.32
C ALA A 146 26.34 -12.08 -12.83
N LEU A 147 27.29 -12.43 -11.98
CA LEU A 147 27.45 -13.78 -11.42
C LEU A 147 26.61 -14.00 -10.17
N SER A 148 26.00 -12.94 -9.62
CA SER A 148 25.12 -12.99 -8.47
C SER A 148 24.05 -11.88 -8.51
N SER A 149 22.96 -12.04 -7.77
CA SER A 149 21.92 -11.00 -7.61
C SER A 149 22.48 -9.71 -7.01
N THR A 150 23.39 -9.82 -6.05
CA THR A 150 24.07 -8.68 -5.41
C THR A 150 24.94 -7.91 -6.40
N GLU A 151 25.63 -8.61 -7.30
CA GLU A 151 26.44 -7.99 -8.35
C GLU A 151 25.55 -7.31 -9.39
N ALA A 152 24.40 -7.91 -9.75
CA ALA A 152 23.43 -7.29 -10.63
C ALA A 152 22.85 -5.98 -10.05
N GLU A 153 22.53 -5.97 -8.75
CA GLU A 153 22.09 -4.76 -8.04
C GLU A 153 23.18 -3.68 -8.02
N TYR A 154 24.44 -4.08 -7.80
CA TYR A 154 25.57 -3.15 -7.79
C TYR A 154 25.84 -2.56 -9.16
N MET A 155 25.71 -3.35 -10.22
CA MET A 155 25.82 -2.88 -11.62
C MET A 155 24.72 -1.91 -11.98
N CYS A 156 23.46 -2.19 -11.60
CA CYS A 156 22.35 -1.26 -11.80
C CYS A 156 22.55 0.06 -11.07
N LEU A 157 23.00 0.03 -9.81
CA LEU A 157 23.28 1.24 -9.03
C LEU A 157 24.43 2.06 -9.60
N SER A 158 25.46 1.42 -10.16
CA SER A 158 26.60 2.14 -10.79
C SER A 158 26.22 2.80 -12.10
N ASP A 159 25.37 2.18 -12.91
CA ASP A 159 24.86 2.75 -14.16
C ASP A 159 23.85 3.89 -13.87
N ASP A 160 23.03 3.79 -12.85
CA ASP A 160 22.12 4.87 -12.41
C ASP A 160 22.89 6.07 -11.84
N ALA A 161 23.99 5.86 -11.14
CA ALA A 161 24.87 6.95 -10.67
C ALA A 161 25.51 7.73 -11.84
N HIS A 162 25.82 7.06 -12.95
CA HIS A 162 26.29 7.72 -14.17
C HIS A 162 25.19 8.46 -14.93
N LEU A 163 23.93 7.96 -14.91
CA LEU A 163 22.77 8.63 -15.53
C LEU A 163 22.27 9.81 -14.69
N GLY A 164 22.35 9.73 -13.35
CA GLY A 164 21.98 10.82 -12.45
C GLY A 164 22.86 12.07 -12.57
N ALA A 165 24.09 11.93 -13.03
CA ALA A 165 24.99 13.04 -13.30
C ALA A 165 24.65 13.80 -14.60
N LEU A 166 23.88 13.20 -15.51
CA LEU A 166 23.51 13.76 -16.81
C LEU A 166 22.10 14.36 -16.89
N ASN A 167 21.22 14.10 -15.94
CA ASN A 167 19.84 14.56 -15.97
C ASN A 167 19.40 15.24 -14.66
N ASN A 168 19.84 16.48 -14.45
CA ASN A 168 19.23 17.41 -13.48
C ASN A 168 17.87 17.93 -13.96
N LYS A 169 16.98 17.04 -14.40
CA LYS A 169 15.57 17.34 -14.63
C LYS A 169 14.74 16.43 -13.75
N THR A 170 14.36 16.93 -12.59
CA THR A 170 13.29 16.37 -11.75
C THR A 170 12.04 16.09 -12.59
N PRO A 171 11.53 14.85 -12.61
CA PRO A 171 10.22 14.58 -13.21
C PRO A 171 9.14 15.23 -12.34
N LYS A 172 8.47 16.22 -12.89
CA LYS A 172 7.19 16.69 -12.34
C LYS A 172 6.14 15.63 -12.64
N ASN A 173 5.32 15.32 -11.63
CA ASN A 173 4.07 14.57 -11.67
C ASN A 173 4.18 13.06 -11.59
N TYR A 174 4.23 12.55 -10.35
CA TYR A 174 3.61 11.28 -9.99
C TYR A 174 2.13 11.55 -9.65
N GLU A 175 1.25 11.37 -10.61
CA GLU A 175 -0.15 11.14 -10.30
C GLU A 175 -0.32 9.66 -9.94
N SER A 176 -0.38 9.40 -8.64
CA SER A 176 -0.79 8.10 -8.11
C SER A 176 -2.26 7.87 -8.44
N ALA A 177 -2.60 6.70 -8.98
CA ALA A 177 -3.97 6.25 -9.11
C ALA A 177 -4.62 6.23 -7.71
N ARG A 178 -5.51 7.18 -7.46
CA ARG A 178 -6.26 7.33 -6.21
C ARG A 178 -7.36 6.28 -6.18
N ALA A 179 -7.30 5.34 -5.25
CA ALA A 179 -8.51 4.71 -4.74
C ALA A 179 -9.20 5.76 -3.85
N HIS A 180 -10.36 6.26 -4.30
CA HIS A 180 -11.11 7.25 -3.54
C HIS A 180 -11.74 6.59 -2.31
N LEU A 181 -11.26 7.00 -1.13
CA LEU A 181 -12.06 7.04 0.08
C LEU A 181 -12.83 8.37 0.05
N GLN A 182 -14.12 8.31 -0.23
CA GLN A 182 -15.07 9.38 0.02
C GLN A 182 -15.48 9.40 1.49
#